data_361d7bc6565e2f635dc4f015a5055407
#
_entry.id   361d7bc6565e2f635dc4f015a5055407
#
_cell.length_a   1.000
_cell.length_b   1.000
_cell.length_c   1.000
_cell.angle_alpha   90.00
_cell.angle_beta   90.00
_cell.angle_gamma   90.00
#
_symmetry.space_group_name_H-M   'P 1'
#
loop_
_entity.id
_entity.type
_entity.pdbx_description
1 polymer ?
#
loop_
_entity_poly.entity_id
_entity_poly.type
_entity_poly.pdbx_seq_one_letter_code
_entity_poly.pdbx_strand_id
1 'polypeptide(L)'
;MKIALIGYGKMGHMIEGIALERGHEIVGIIDPTLVNGDCSLVTDFDSEEFRSADVAIEFTTPATAKENVLRAWAQNVPVVCGTTGWKPEELRVEGLELREVDSRKLIVDSKTGKTMLVWSSNFSVGVNIFFEMNKFLAQKMKNLTPRGSMDVHRTSNRAEPFTRQGEGEKGEGYTPSITEIHHIHKLDKPSGTAKTLAEQIENELPSLQGEE
;
A
#
# COMPACT_ATOMS: atom_id res chain seq x y z
N MET A 1 -23.68 2.89 -2.70
CA MET A 1 -22.97 2.64 -1.43
C MET A 1 -22.73 3.97 -0.76
N LYS A 2 -22.76 3.98 0.57
CA LYS A 2 -22.37 5.10 1.41
C LYS A 2 -20.89 4.99 1.73
N ILE A 3 -20.13 6.01 1.39
CA ILE A 3 -18.68 6.03 1.52
C ILE A 3 -18.26 7.16 2.46
N ALA A 4 -17.42 6.87 3.45
CA ALA A 4 -16.71 7.87 4.22
C ALA A 4 -15.27 8.03 3.69
N LEU A 5 -14.76 9.25 3.68
CA LEU A 5 -13.38 9.55 3.29
C LEU A 5 -12.56 9.92 4.52
N ILE A 6 -11.41 9.28 4.70
CA ILE A 6 -10.43 9.61 5.74
C ILE A 6 -9.18 10.11 5.03
N GLY A 7 -8.94 11.42 5.12
CA GLY A 7 -7.99 12.17 4.31
C GLY A 7 -8.65 12.78 3.06
N TYR A 8 -8.58 14.11 2.96
CA TYR A 8 -9.20 14.86 1.86
C TYR A 8 -8.20 15.71 1.09
N GLY A 9 -7.01 15.14 0.89
CA GLY A 9 -6.00 15.69 0.00
C GLY A 9 -6.30 15.35 -1.47
N LYS A 10 -5.28 15.33 -2.29
CA LYS A 10 -5.40 15.06 -3.74
C LYS A 10 -6.18 13.76 -4.04
N MET A 11 -5.90 12.67 -3.30
CA MET A 11 -6.60 11.40 -3.52
C MET A 11 -8.05 11.45 -3.04
N GLY A 12 -8.31 12.09 -1.90
CA GLY A 12 -9.69 12.26 -1.38
C GLY A 12 -10.60 12.94 -2.38
N HIS A 13 -10.17 14.07 -2.97
CA HIS A 13 -10.93 14.78 -4.01
C HIS A 13 -11.16 13.92 -5.26
N MET A 14 -10.17 13.17 -5.71
CA MET A 14 -10.35 12.28 -6.87
C MET A 14 -11.34 11.15 -6.59
N ILE A 15 -11.27 10.57 -5.39
CA ILE A 15 -12.16 9.47 -4.98
C ILE A 15 -13.59 9.97 -4.87
N GLU A 16 -13.81 11.14 -4.26
CA GLU A 16 -15.11 11.78 -4.18
C GLU A 16 -15.74 11.96 -5.57
N GLY A 17 -15.00 12.60 -6.49
CA GLY A 17 -15.48 12.82 -7.87
C GLY A 17 -15.91 11.54 -8.56
N ILE A 18 -15.06 10.50 -8.49
CA ILE A 18 -15.34 9.18 -9.10
C ILE A 18 -16.51 8.48 -8.39
N ALA A 19 -16.59 8.57 -7.06
CA ALA A 19 -17.67 7.96 -6.30
C ALA A 19 -19.03 8.54 -6.68
N LEU A 20 -19.12 9.87 -6.76
CA LEU A 20 -20.33 10.58 -7.17
C LEU A 20 -20.71 10.26 -8.62
N GLU A 21 -19.74 10.25 -9.54
CA GLU A 21 -19.97 9.86 -10.94
C GLU A 21 -20.53 8.42 -11.06
N ARG A 22 -20.13 7.53 -10.17
CA ARG A 22 -20.62 6.14 -10.11
C ARG A 22 -21.91 5.96 -9.31
N GLY A 23 -22.53 7.03 -8.86
CA GLY A 23 -23.78 7.00 -8.10
C GLY A 23 -23.62 6.52 -6.66
N HIS A 24 -22.43 6.66 -6.07
CA HIS A 24 -22.23 6.44 -4.65
C HIS A 24 -22.48 7.74 -3.87
N GLU A 25 -22.75 7.62 -2.59
CA GLU A 25 -22.98 8.74 -1.67
C GLU A 25 -21.75 8.92 -0.77
N ILE A 26 -21.23 10.14 -0.65
CA ILE A 26 -20.24 10.48 0.37
C ILE A 26 -21.00 10.96 1.59
N VAL A 27 -20.89 10.20 2.68
CA VAL A 27 -21.63 10.47 3.93
C VAL A 27 -20.81 11.19 4.98
N GLY A 28 -19.48 11.26 4.80
CA GLY A 28 -18.62 11.97 5.74
C GLY A 28 -17.19 12.08 5.24
N ILE A 29 -16.53 13.16 5.66
CA ILE A 29 -15.13 13.43 5.35
C ILE A 29 -14.41 13.76 6.66
N ILE A 30 -13.33 13.02 6.94
CA ILE A 30 -12.47 13.23 8.10
C ILE A 30 -11.12 13.71 7.60
N ASP A 31 -10.81 14.97 7.85
CA ASP A 31 -9.51 15.56 7.56
C ASP A 31 -9.24 16.71 8.54
N PRO A 32 -8.12 16.68 9.29
CA PRO A 32 -7.82 17.72 10.28
C PRO A 32 -7.49 19.09 9.66
N THR A 33 -7.24 19.16 8.36
CA THR A 33 -6.96 20.41 7.65
C THR A 33 -8.22 21.17 7.24
N LEU A 34 -9.39 20.51 7.26
CA LEU A 34 -10.67 21.11 6.96
C LEU A 34 -11.24 21.78 8.22
N VAL A 35 -11.57 23.05 8.11
CA VAL A 35 -12.25 23.80 9.18
C VAL A 35 -13.76 23.69 8.98
N ASN A 36 -14.51 23.64 10.07
CA ASN A 36 -15.98 23.65 10.03
C ASN A 36 -16.49 24.83 9.16
N GLY A 37 -17.11 24.51 8.03
CA GLY A 37 -17.62 25.47 7.05
C GLY A 37 -17.02 25.36 5.66
N ASP A 38 -15.86 24.71 5.49
CA ASP A 38 -15.25 24.50 4.18
C ASP A 38 -15.96 23.42 3.36
N CYS A 39 -16.57 22.45 4.05
CA CYS A 39 -17.35 21.39 3.44
C CYS A 39 -18.46 20.96 4.42
N SER A 40 -19.68 20.84 3.93
CA SER A 40 -20.84 20.40 4.74
C SER A 40 -20.77 18.94 5.18
N LEU A 41 -19.85 18.16 4.59
CA LEU A 41 -19.64 16.74 4.85
C LEU A 41 -18.49 16.47 5.85
N VAL A 42 -17.85 17.52 6.38
CA VAL A 42 -16.84 17.35 7.44
C VAL A 42 -17.50 16.74 8.66
N THR A 43 -16.93 15.64 9.13
CA THR A 43 -17.51 14.84 10.20
C THR A 43 -16.44 14.30 11.14
N ASP A 44 -16.85 13.57 12.17
CA ASP A 44 -15.99 12.87 13.11
C ASP A 44 -16.28 11.35 13.08
N PHE A 45 -15.32 10.53 13.53
CA PHE A 45 -15.50 9.08 13.64
C PHE A 45 -16.72 8.69 14.51
N ASP A 46 -17.03 9.48 15.52
CA ASP A 46 -18.13 9.19 16.44
C ASP A 46 -19.49 9.69 15.96
N SER A 47 -19.58 10.29 14.77
CA SER A 47 -20.83 10.80 14.20
C SER A 47 -21.74 9.67 13.67
N GLU A 48 -23.04 9.96 13.55
CA GLU A 48 -24.00 9.04 12.93
C GLU A 48 -23.75 8.91 11.42
N GLU A 49 -23.31 9.99 10.77
CA GLU A 49 -22.95 10.03 9.36
C GLU A 49 -21.82 9.02 9.07
N PHE A 50 -20.74 9.06 9.86
CA PHE A 50 -19.63 8.12 9.69
C PHE A 50 -20.08 6.68 9.94
N ARG A 51 -20.84 6.41 11.00
CA ARG A 51 -21.38 5.07 11.31
C ARG A 51 -22.31 4.53 10.23
N SER A 52 -22.94 5.41 9.45
CA SER A 52 -23.83 5.01 8.36
C SER A 52 -23.09 4.55 7.11
N ALA A 53 -21.74 4.70 7.05
CA ALA A 53 -20.95 4.32 5.91
C ALA A 53 -20.88 2.80 5.74
N ASP A 54 -21.01 2.33 4.50
CA ASP A 54 -20.76 0.94 4.13
C ASP A 54 -19.25 0.63 4.15
N VAL A 55 -18.42 1.64 3.88
CA VAL A 55 -16.96 1.54 3.84
C VAL A 55 -16.32 2.91 4.03
N ALA A 56 -15.18 2.94 4.70
CA ALA A 56 -14.29 4.11 4.72
C ALA A 56 -13.10 3.90 3.78
N ILE A 57 -12.73 4.95 3.05
CA ILE A 57 -11.54 4.95 2.19
C ILE A 57 -10.51 5.88 2.81
N GLU A 58 -9.35 5.32 3.18
CA GLU A 58 -8.29 5.97 3.93
C GLU A 58 -7.09 6.29 3.04
N PHE A 59 -6.78 7.58 2.89
CA PHE A 59 -5.58 8.10 2.23
C PHE A 59 -5.05 9.31 3.01
N THR A 60 -4.28 9.04 4.06
CA THR A 60 -3.69 10.09 4.90
C THR A 60 -2.15 10.01 4.91
N THR A 61 -1.57 9.86 6.08
CA THR A 61 -0.12 9.76 6.27
C THR A 61 0.25 8.47 7.01
N PRO A 62 1.47 7.96 6.87
CA PRO A 62 1.93 6.76 7.58
C PRO A 62 1.76 6.86 9.11
N ALA A 63 1.90 8.08 9.65
CA ALA A 63 1.82 8.31 11.09
C ALA A 63 0.40 8.18 11.64
N THR A 64 -0.62 8.43 10.81
CA THR A 64 -2.03 8.47 11.24
C THR A 64 -2.85 7.27 10.76
N ALA A 65 -2.42 6.59 9.70
CA ALA A 65 -3.19 5.52 9.06
C ALA A 65 -3.62 4.41 10.02
N LYS A 66 -2.70 3.93 10.87
CA LYS A 66 -2.98 2.88 11.86
C LYS A 66 -4.11 3.29 12.82
N GLU A 67 -4.00 4.49 13.38
CA GLU A 67 -5.01 5.02 14.31
C GLU A 67 -6.35 5.22 13.63
N ASN A 68 -6.36 5.78 12.42
CA ASN A 68 -7.57 5.97 11.62
C ASN A 68 -8.29 4.65 11.36
N VAL A 69 -7.57 3.59 11.01
CA VAL A 69 -8.15 2.25 10.82
C VAL A 69 -8.78 1.74 12.12
N LEU A 70 -8.08 1.85 13.25
CA LEU A 70 -8.59 1.40 14.55
C LEU A 70 -9.84 2.19 14.98
N ARG A 71 -9.87 3.51 14.74
CA ARG A 71 -11.02 4.36 15.04
C ARG A 71 -12.23 4.00 14.16
N ALA A 72 -12.04 3.76 12.88
CA ALA A 72 -13.11 3.30 11.97
C ALA A 72 -13.66 1.94 12.41
N TRP A 73 -12.79 1.00 12.79
CA TRP A 73 -13.21 -0.30 13.31
C TRP A 73 -13.99 -0.23 14.62
N ALA A 74 -13.64 0.71 15.52
CA ALA A 74 -14.42 0.95 16.74
C ALA A 74 -15.87 1.35 16.44
N GLN A 75 -16.12 1.91 15.25
CA GLN A 75 -17.47 2.25 14.76
C GLN A 75 -18.07 1.15 13.86
N ASN A 76 -17.44 -0.02 13.74
CA ASN A 76 -17.82 -1.13 12.85
C ASN A 76 -17.84 -0.76 11.35
N VAL A 77 -17.03 0.20 10.93
CA VAL A 77 -16.89 0.59 9.52
C VAL A 77 -15.66 -0.09 8.92
N PRO A 78 -15.82 -0.91 7.86
CA PRO A 78 -14.70 -1.52 7.15
C PRO A 78 -13.89 -0.48 6.42
N VAL A 79 -12.58 -0.75 6.22
CA VAL A 79 -11.64 0.23 5.67
C VAL A 79 -10.94 -0.30 4.43
N VAL A 80 -10.84 0.54 3.39
CA VAL A 80 -9.91 0.38 2.27
C VAL A 80 -8.81 1.42 2.44
N CYS A 81 -7.57 0.99 2.68
CA CYS A 81 -6.46 1.87 2.98
C CYS A 81 -5.40 1.83 1.87
N GLY A 82 -5.11 3.00 1.31
CA GLY A 82 -4.05 3.21 0.32
C GLY A 82 -2.86 4.00 0.85
N THR A 83 -2.86 4.36 2.12
CA THR A 83 -1.70 4.97 2.76
C THR A 83 -0.56 3.97 2.85
N THR A 84 0.60 4.35 2.32
CA THR A 84 1.83 3.55 2.34
C THR A 84 2.78 4.03 3.44
N GLY A 85 3.84 3.25 3.72
CA GLY A 85 4.86 3.63 4.70
C GLY A 85 4.54 3.23 6.15
N TRP A 86 3.50 2.47 6.38
CA TRP A 86 3.18 1.79 7.62
C TRP A 86 2.92 0.29 7.35
N LYS A 87 2.86 -0.53 8.38
CA LYS A 87 2.71 -1.98 8.25
C LYS A 87 1.36 -2.44 8.81
N PRO A 88 0.43 -2.93 7.98
CA PRO A 88 -0.85 -3.48 8.46
C PRO A 88 -0.71 -4.62 9.46
N GLU A 89 0.42 -5.35 9.42
CA GLU A 89 0.76 -6.43 10.38
C GLU A 89 0.94 -5.91 11.81
N GLU A 90 1.12 -4.60 11.98
CA GLU A 90 1.19 -3.96 13.30
C GLU A 90 -0.18 -3.79 13.96
N LEU A 91 -1.28 -4.06 13.23
CA LEU A 91 -2.64 -4.11 13.76
C LEU A 91 -2.82 -5.41 14.55
N ARG A 92 -2.29 -5.45 15.76
CA ARG A 92 -2.46 -6.59 16.67
C ARG A 92 -3.74 -6.45 17.46
N VAL A 93 -4.82 -6.99 16.92
CA VAL A 93 -6.11 -7.10 17.63
C VAL A 93 -6.43 -8.59 17.76
N GLU A 94 -6.76 -9.03 18.96
CA GLU A 94 -7.07 -10.43 19.22
C GLU A 94 -8.26 -10.90 18.38
N GLY A 95 -8.08 -12.01 17.66
CA GLY A 95 -9.12 -12.58 16.79
C GLY A 95 -9.09 -12.10 15.35
N LEU A 96 -8.13 -11.24 14.95
CA LEU A 96 -7.95 -10.86 13.56
C LEU A 96 -7.05 -11.85 12.80
N GLU A 97 -7.46 -12.19 11.59
CA GLU A 97 -6.66 -12.99 10.65
C GLU A 97 -6.11 -12.11 9.53
N LEU A 98 -4.80 -12.14 9.35
CA LEU A 98 -4.14 -11.54 8.20
C LEU A 98 -4.10 -12.55 7.05
N ARG A 99 -4.65 -12.16 5.91
CA ARG A 99 -4.57 -12.93 4.65
C ARG A 99 -3.95 -12.06 3.58
N GLU A 100 -3.04 -12.62 2.82
CA GLU A 100 -2.51 -11.98 1.62
C GLU A 100 -3.22 -12.55 0.40
N VAL A 101 -3.82 -11.67 -0.41
CA VAL A 101 -4.50 -12.02 -1.65
C VAL A 101 -4.04 -11.05 -2.74
N ASP A 102 -3.40 -11.55 -3.77
CA ASP A 102 -2.97 -10.77 -4.94
C ASP A 102 -2.20 -9.48 -4.57
N SER A 103 -1.16 -9.61 -3.74
CA SER A 103 -0.35 -8.47 -3.27
C SER A 103 -1.11 -7.43 -2.44
N ARG A 104 -2.31 -7.77 -1.98
CA ARG A 104 -3.12 -6.99 -1.04
C ARG A 104 -3.16 -7.71 0.30
N LYS A 105 -3.15 -6.92 1.36
CA LYS A 105 -3.31 -7.46 2.71
C LYS A 105 -4.76 -7.30 3.13
N LEU A 106 -5.40 -8.41 3.41
CA LEU A 106 -6.76 -8.48 3.90
C LEU A 106 -6.73 -8.87 5.37
N ILE A 107 -7.22 -8.02 6.23
CA ILE A 107 -7.40 -8.31 7.65
C ILE A 107 -8.89 -8.40 7.93
N VAL A 108 -9.32 -9.53 8.45
CA VAL A 108 -10.74 -9.81 8.73
C VAL A 108 -10.86 -10.32 10.16
N ASP A 109 -11.86 -9.80 10.89
CA ASP A 109 -12.29 -10.42 12.12
C ASP A 109 -12.99 -11.76 11.82
N SER A 110 -12.36 -12.85 12.22
CA SER A 110 -12.85 -14.21 12.00
C SER A 110 -14.14 -14.51 12.77
N LYS A 111 -14.47 -13.76 13.82
CA LYS A 111 -15.64 -14.00 14.67
C LYS A 111 -16.88 -13.25 14.21
N THR A 112 -16.74 -11.98 13.82
CA THR A 112 -17.89 -11.14 13.48
C THR A 112 -18.01 -10.83 11.99
N GLY A 113 -16.91 -10.92 11.22
CA GLY A 113 -16.86 -10.55 9.81
C GLY A 113 -17.10 -9.06 9.53
N LYS A 114 -17.30 -8.26 10.58
CA LYS A 114 -17.66 -6.83 10.45
C LYS A 114 -16.46 -5.91 10.35
N THR A 115 -15.34 -6.31 10.95
CA THR A 115 -14.11 -5.52 10.93
C THR A 115 -13.23 -6.02 9.79
N MET A 116 -13.03 -5.20 8.79
CA MET A 116 -12.25 -5.57 7.60
C MET A 116 -11.34 -4.42 7.19
N LEU A 117 -10.10 -4.76 6.85
CA LEU A 117 -9.16 -3.88 6.17
C LEU A 117 -8.73 -4.52 4.85
N VAL A 118 -8.85 -3.77 3.77
CA VAL A 118 -8.15 -4.06 2.51
C VAL A 118 -7.05 -3.03 2.35
N TRP A 119 -5.80 -3.46 2.44
CA TRP A 119 -4.65 -2.58 2.24
C TRP A 119 -3.88 -2.98 0.99
N SER A 120 -3.41 -2.01 0.23
CA SER A 120 -2.48 -2.23 -0.88
C SER A 120 -1.53 -1.04 -1.02
N SER A 121 -0.28 -1.33 -1.39
CA SER A 121 0.68 -0.29 -1.77
C SER A 121 0.30 0.40 -3.09
N ASN A 122 -0.55 -0.23 -3.90
CA ASN A 122 -1.04 0.30 -5.16
C ASN A 122 -2.34 -0.39 -5.59
N PHE A 123 -3.36 0.38 -5.93
CA PHE A 123 -4.65 -0.11 -6.43
C PHE A 123 -4.78 -0.08 -7.96
N SER A 124 -3.73 0.34 -8.68
CA SER A 124 -3.73 0.30 -10.16
C SER A 124 -3.75 -1.14 -10.65
N VAL A 125 -4.69 -1.46 -11.53
CA VAL A 125 -4.79 -2.79 -12.16
C VAL A 125 -3.49 -3.13 -12.91
N GLY A 126 -2.94 -2.18 -13.68
CA GLY A 126 -1.69 -2.37 -14.41
C GLY A 126 -0.50 -2.67 -13.50
N VAL A 127 -0.39 -1.97 -12.37
CA VAL A 127 0.68 -2.23 -11.38
C VAL A 127 0.49 -3.59 -10.71
N ASN A 128 -0.73 -4.00 -10.40
CA ASN A 128 -0.98 -5.33 -9.83
C ASN A 128 -0.65 -6.45 -10.83
N ILE A 129 -0.95 -6.27 -12.12
CA ILE A 129 -0.48 -7.21 -13.17
C ILE A 129 1.05 -7.25 -13.20
N PHE A 130 1.71 -6.10 -13.08
CA PHE A 130 3.17 -6.04 -13.04
C PHE A 130 3.74 -6.75 -11.79
N PHE A 131 3.10 -6.66 -10.63
CA PHE A 131 3.47 -7.43 -9.46
C PHE A 131 3.43 -8.94 -9.71
N GLU A 132 2.39 -9.45 -10.36
CA GLU A 132 2.30 -10.88 -10.69
C GLU A 132 3.36 -11.30 -11.71
N MET A 133 3.64 -10.46 -12.71
CA MET A 133 4.74 -10.70 -13.65
C MET A 133 6.10 -10.71 -12.95
N ASN A 134 6.32 -9.82 -11.98
CA ASN A 134 7.56 -9.75 -11.20
C ASN A 134 7.78 -11.04 -10.38
N LYS A 135 6.75 -11.53 -9.69
CA LYS A 135 6.80 -12.83 -8.98
C LYS A 135 7.14 -13.97 -9.93
N PHE A 136 6.41 -14.05 -11.05
CA PHE A 136 6.66 -15.09 -12.04
C PHE A 136 8.09 -15.05 -12.57
N LEU A 137 8.62 -13.87 -12.89
CA LEU A 137 9.99 -13.70 -13.36
C LEU A 137 10.99 -14.12 -12.28
N ALA A 138 10.80 -13.68 -11.04
CA ALA A 138 11.66 -14.04 -9.91
C ALA A 138 11.74 -15.56 -9.73
N GLN A 139 10.59 -16.27 -9.78
CA GLN A 139 10.54 -17.73 -9.73
C GLN A 139 11.35 -18.40 -10.85
N LYS A 140 11.26 -17.88 -12.08
CA LYS A 140 12.03 -18.41 -13.22
C LYS A 140 13.51 -18.16 -13.10
N MET A 141 13.89 -17.03 -12.50
CA MET A 141 15.28 -16.62 -12.30
C MET A 141 15.95 -17.25 -11.08
N LYS A 142 15.20 -17.93 -10.20
CA LYS A 142 15.66 -18.49 -8.93
C LYS A 142 16.95 -19.30 -9.04
N ASN A 143 17.09 -20.12 -10.09
CA ASN A 143 18.26 -20.97 -10.30
C ASN A 143 19.38 -20.28 -11.08
N LEU A 144 19.17 -19.04 -11.52
CA LEU A 144 20.08 -18.24 -12.33
C LEU A 144 20.68 -17.07 -11.55
N THR A 145 20.24 -16.86 -10.30
CA THR A 145 20.68 -15.75 -9.45
C THR A 145 21.75 -16.22 -8.48
N PRO A 146 22.93 -15.58 -8.43
CA PRO A 146 23.98 -15.90 -7.47
C PRO A 146 23.53 -15.61 -6.03
N ARG A 147 24.07 -16.34 -5.06
CA ARG A 147 23.81 -16.07 -3.64
C ARG A 147 24.40 -14.72 -3.22
N GLY A 148 23.65 -13.93 -2.48
CA GLY A 148 24.16 -12.73 -1.81
C GLY A 148 24.16 -11.44 -2.63
N SER A 149 23.44 -11.37 -3.77
CA SER A 149 23.44 -10.16 -4.61
C SER A 149 22.05 -9.61 -4.86
N MET A 150 21.64 -8.64 -4.05
CA MET A 150 20.51 -7.76 -4.37
C MET A 150 20.91 -6.32 -4.09
N ASP A 151 20.89 -5.48 -5.12
CA ASP A 151 21.13 -4.06 -4.98
C ASP A 151 19.84 -3.27 -5.25
N VAL A 152 19.28 -2.65 -4.22
CA VAL A 152 18.24 -1.66 -4.37
C VAL A 152 18.89 -0.28 -4.49
N HIS A 153 19.19 0.12 -5.70
CA HIS A 153 19.81 1.43 -5.94
C HIS A 153 18.82 2.57 -5.80
N ARG A 154 19.14 3.46 -4.89
CA ARG A 154 18.45 4.72 -4.64
C ARG A 154 19.04 5.79 -5.57
N THR A 155 18.50 5.98 -6.76
CA THR A 155 18.96 7.07 -7.64
C THR A 155 18.12 8.32 -7.44
N SER A 156 18.79 9.39 -7.02
CA SER A 156 18.28 10.74 -7.12
C SER A 156 18.59 11.28 -8.53
N ASN A 157 17.56 11.51 -9.33
CA ASN A 157 17.55 12.42 -10.49
C ASN A 157 18.61 12.24 -11.63
N ARG A 158 19.17 11.06 -11.87
CA ARG A 158 19.94 10.81 -13.09
C ARG A 158 19.77 9.38 -13.56
N ALA A 159 19.32 9.20 -14.79
CA ALA A 159 19.40 7.92 -15.47
C ALA A 159 20.88 7.63 -15.78
N GLU A 160 21.48 6.74 -15.00
CA GLU A 160 22.76 6.14 -15.38
C GLU A 160 22.47 4.91 -16.24
N PRO A 161 23.21 4.72 -17.34
CA PRO A 161 23.02 3.53 -18.17
C PRO A 161 23.43 2.26 -17.41
N PHE A 162 22.71 1.19 -17.68
CA PHE A 162 22.98 -0.16 -17.18
C PHE A 162 24.44 -0.53 -17.44
N THR A 163 25.28 -0.52 -16.42
CA THR A 163 26.64 -1.01 -16.48
C THR A 163 26.71 -2.39 -15.87
N ARG A 164 27.15 -3.35 -16.68
CA ARG A 164 27.56 -4.69 -16.25
C ARG A 164 28.76 -4.52 -15.30
N GLN A 165 28.56 -4.62 -14.00
CA GLN A 165 29.66 -4.68 -13.04
C GLN A 165 29.82 -6.13 -12.57
N GLY A 166 31.03 -6.64 -12.71
CA GLY A 166 31.48 -7.81 -11.99
C GLY A 166 32.23 -8.81 -12.85
N GLU A 167 33.52 -8.60 -13.04
CA GLU A 167 34.47 -9.69 -13.24
C GLU A 167 34.68 -10.36 -11.88
N GLY A 168 33.97 -11.44 -11.63
CA GLY A 168 34.09 -12.27 -10.44
C GLY A 168 33.96 -13.73 -10.82
N GLU A 169 34.98 -14.53 -10.45
CA GLU A 169 35.14 -15.93 -10.78
C GLU A 169 33.90 -16.80 -10.49
N LYS A 170 33.49 -17.58 -11.49
CA LYS A 170 32.62 -18.77 -11.44
C LYS A 170 31.29 -18.62 -10.72
N GLY A 171 30.33 -18.09 -11.43
CA GLY A 171 28.94 -18.04 -11.08
C GLY A 171 28.26 -16.90 -11.84
N GLU A 172 28.32 -16.92 -13.19
CA GLU A 172 27.61 -15.97 -14.03
C GLU A 172 26.11 -16.15 -13.81
N GLY A 173 25.54 -15.35 -12.93
CA GLY A 173 24.12 -15.30 -12.66
C GLY A 173 23.59 -13.89 -12.86
N TYR A 174 22.26 -13.75 -12.78
CA TYR A 174 21.58 -12.46 -12.88
C TYR A 174 21.36 -11.88 -11.48
N THR A 175 21.71 -10.61 -11.32
CA THR A 175 21.41 -9.86 -10.09
C THR A 175 20.23 -8.95 -10.35
N PRO A 176 19.12 -9.08 -9.61
CA PRO A 176 17.98 -8.18 -9.76
C PRO A 176 18.34 -6.79 -9.24
N SER A 177 17.88 -5.75 -9.95
CA SER A 177 17.96 -4.37 -9.48
C SER A 177 16.65 -3.66 -9.74
N ILE A 178 16.27 -2.71 -8.85
CA ILE A 178 15.08 -1.89 -8.99
C ILE A 178 15.51 -0.43 -9.04
N THR A 179 15.14 0.24 -10.13
CA THR A 179 15.32 1.69 -10.28
C THR A 179 13.97 2.37 -10.36
N GLU A 180 13.73 3.36 -9.51
CA GLU A 180 12.52 4.16 -9.56
C GLU A 180 12.82 5.65 -9.77
N ILE A 181 11.98 6.31 -10.58
CA ILE A 181 12.07 7.74 -10.88
C ILE A 181 10.76 8.40 -10.48
N HIS A 182 10.84 9.41 -9.62
CA HIS A 182 9.70 10.16 -9.15
C HIS A 182 9.95 11.67 -9.24
N HIS A 183 8.86 12.44 -9.15
CA HIS A 183 8.94 13.89 -9.02
C HIS A 183 9.63 14.30 -7.71
N ILE A 184 10.18 15.51 -7.68
CA ILE A 184 11.01 16.01 -6.56
C ILE A 184 10.27 16.09 -5.21
N HIS A 185 8.94 16.17 -5.22
CA HIS A 185 8.11 16.30 -4.02
C HIS A 185 7.68 14.97 -3.40
N LYS A 186 8.15 13.82 -3.94
CA LYS A 186 7.82 12.53 -3.34
C LYS A 186 8.58 12.35 -2.03
N LEU A 187 7.83 12.13 -0.94
CA LEU A 187 8.38 12.04 0.41
C LEU A 187 8.88 10.63 0.76
N ASP A 188 8.14 9.59 0.35
CA ASP A 188 8.49 8.20 0.60
C ASP A 188 9.47 7.68 -0.47
N LYS A 189 10.67 7.28 -0.03
CA LYS A 189 11.71 6.65 -0.86
C LYS A 189 12.39 5.54 -0.07
N PRO A 190 12.42 4.30 -0.57
CA PRO A 190 11.75 3.80 -1.77
C PRO A 190 10.22 3.87 -1.65
N SER A 191 9.52 3.92 -2.81
CA SER A 191 8.05 3.93 -2.86
C SER A 191 7.45 2.62 -2.33
N GLY A 192 6.16 2.66 -1.95
CA GLY A 192 5.44 1.44 -1.58
C GLY A 192 5.48 0.38 -2.70
N THR A 193 5.36 0.80 -3.95
CA THR A 193 5.46 -0.09 -5.12
C THR A 193 6.84 -0.73 -5.23
N ALA A 194 7.92 0.04 -5.09
CA ALA A 194 9.28 -0.50 -5.15
C ALA A 194 9.57 -1.48 -4.00
N LYS A 195 9.07 -1.18 -2.79
CA LYS A 195 9.17 -2.10 -1.65
C LYS A 195 8.44 -3.42 -1.91
N THR A 196 7.22 -3.38 -2.43
CA THR A 196 6.46 -4.59 -2.79
C THR A 196 7.19 -5.42 -3.85
N LEU A 197 7.77 -4.78 -4.87
CA LEU A 197 8.56 -5.48 -5.89
C LEU A 197 9.79 -6.15 -5.29
N ALA A 198 10.51 -5.46 -4.42
CA ALA A 198 11.70 -6.00 -3.73
C ALA A 198 11.32 -7.20 -2.85
N GLU A 199 10.32 -7.05 -1.99
CA GLU A 199 9.81 -8.12 -1.12
C GLU A 199 9.39 -9.37 -1.92
N GLN A 200 8.75 -9.20 -3.07
CA GLN A 200 8.38 -10.31 -3.94
C GLN A 200 9.59 -11.04 -4.50
N ILE A 201 10.63 -10.30 -4.91
CA ILE A 201 11.89 -10.89 -5.41
C ILE A 201 12.59 -11.63 -4.28
N GLU A 202 12.72 -11.03 -3.10
CA GLU A 202 13.37 -11.63 -1.93
C GLU A 202 12.68 -12.92 -1.48
N ASN A 203 11.36 -12.96 -1.49
CA ASN A 203 10.59 -14.14 -1.13
C ASN A 203 10.78 -15.31 -2.09
N GLU A 204 10.93 -15.04 -3.39
CA GLU A 204 11.16 -16.08 -4.41
C GLU A 204 12.64 -16.47 -4.53
N LEU A 205 13.55 -15.58 -4.13
CA LEU A 205 14.99 -15.76 -4.20
C LEU A 205 15.61 -15.73 -2.79
N PRO A 206 15.40 -16.77 -1.95
CA PRO A 206 15.91 -16.81 -0.57
C PRO A 206 17.43 -16.70 -0.49
N SER A 207 18.15 -16.98 -1.58
CA SER A 207 19.60 -16.80 -1.68
C SER A 207 20.05 -15.34 -1.59
N LEU A 208 19.12 -14.38 -1.72
CA LEU A 208 19.39 -12.94 -1.58
C LEU A 208 19.17 -12.44 -0.15
N GLN A 209 18.53 -13.23 0.71
CA GLN A 209 18.42 -12.93 2.13
C GLN A 209 19.81 -13.09 2.73
N GLY A 210 20.47 -11.96 3.03
CA GLY A 210 21.76 -11.98 3.69
C GLY A 210 21.66 -12.72 5.02
N GLU A 211 22.68 -13.52 5.35
CA GLU A 211 22.87 -13.99 6.72
C GLU A 211 23.00 -12.76 7.61
N GLU A 212 22.13 -12.63 8.64
CA GLU A 212 22.26 -11.64 9.68
C GLU A 212 23.55 -11.81 10.50
#